data_cbb00413f349a9c97e506149e9f43022
#
_entry.id   cbb00413f349a9c97e506149e9f43022
#
_cell.length_a   1.000
_cell.length_b   1.000
_cell.length_c   1.000
_cell.angle_alpha   90.00
_cell.angle_beta   90.00
_cell.angle_gamma   90.00
#
_symmetry.space_group_name_H-M   'P 1'
#
loop_
_entity.id
_entity.type
_entity.pdbx_description
1 polymer ?
#
loop_
_entity_poly.entity_id
_entity_poly.type
_entity_poly.pdbx_seq_one_letter_code
_entity_poly.pdbx_strand_id
1 'polypeptide(L)'
;MHQNYYFLKQLTQALQPRLQGMQAATAFSQNKDELVLGFAKAGDDFYIRALLTSNFSSLSFPIDFRRARANTVELLLALHGQTVEDLVQHLNERSFYLKFTGSYILLFKLFGNRSNVILYQDEVPLELFHNKFSGDADLDPLHMDRPLAQNYEAFVGAQGNLRKVYPTFGDLPVAYLEERGYSQQPVQQQWEMVQEMLELLEAPQEFYIIRHEGKLRLSLLQIGEILYTYPAPVEALNAYTRLYLSETGYERQFTQAKQQLERKLHVTQTVLEQSEKKLQELRHNKSYSQTADVIMANLTNIPPHTAEVELYDFYTDQQRVYKLKQNETPQKFAERLYRKAKNQHVEVKQLEEKTERKLEEVIVLEDALQALAEVQEYRDLKTFLRDYSHLLTTKQQEQQQIPFRLFETEGFRILVGKSAKNNDQLTQRHTYKEDIWLHAKDVSGSHVVIKHQAGKTVPAPVLEKAAQLAAYYSKRKNDSLCPVIYTPKKWVRKPKGSAPGAVVVEREKVLLVKPENPFANPGR
;
A
#
# COMPACT_ATOMS: atom_id res chain seq x y z
N MET A 1 7.41 -12.27 25.01
CA MET A 1 8.88 -12.44 25.26
C MET A 1 9.62 -13.12 24.10
N HIS A 2 9.03 -13.35 22.92
CA HIS A 2 9.62 -14.15 21.81
C HIS A 2 11.02 -13.70 21.33
N GLN A 3 11.46 -12.49 21.66
CA GLN A 3 12.81 -11.97 21.42
C GLN A 3 13.54 -11.62 22.72
N ASN A 4 13.05 -12.08 23.86
CA ASN A 4 13.69 -11.84 25.15
C ASN A 4 14.89 -12.79 25.31
N TYR A 5 15.95 -12.34 26.00
CA TYR A 5 17.15 -13.11 26.25
C TYR A 5 16.85 -14.48 26.86
N TYR A 6 16.00 -14.54 27.90
CA TYR A 6 15.68 -15.80 28.60
C TYR A 6 14.88 -16.76 27.70
N PHE A 7 13.95 -16.26 26.91
CA PHE A 7 13.24 -17.11 25.95
C PHE A 7 14.19 -17.64 24.86
N LEU A 8 15.08 -16.80 24.33
CA LEU A 8 16.08 -17.24 23.35
C LEU A 8 17.02 -18.29 23.94
N LYS A 9 17.35 -18.19 25.24
CA LYS A 9 18.15 -19.21 25.94
C LYS A 9 17.47 -20.58 25.91
N GLN A 10 16.20 -20.66 26.24
CA GLN A 10 15.42 -21.89 26.16
C GLN A 10 15.33 -22.41 24.72
N LEU A 11 15.10 -21.51 23.78
CA LEU A 11 15.01 -21.85 22.37
C LEU A 11 16.32 -22.42 21.82
N THR A 12 17.44 -21.77 22.07
CA THR A 12 18.76 -22.21 21.60
C THR A 12 19.17 -23.55 22.21
N GLN A 13 18.90 -23.75 23.49
CA GLN A 13 19.10 -25.05 24.17
C GLN A 13 18.27 -26.18 23.56
N ALA A 14 17.03 -25.88 23.13
CA ALA A 14 16.18 -26.90 22.48
C ALA A 14 16.61 -27.14 21.01
N LEU A 15 17.15 -26.15 20.34
CA LEU A 15 17.58 -26.24 18.92
C LEU A 15 18.96 -26.90 18.77
N GLN A 16 19.87 -26.72 19.71
CA GLN A 16 21.26 -27.19 19.61
C GLN A 16 21.34 -28.70 19.31
N PRO A 17 20.71 -29.63 20.10
CA PRO A 17 20.78 -31.06 19.81
C PRO A 17 20.07 -31.44 18.50
N ARG A 18 19.12 -30.63 18.05
CA ARG A 18 18.39 -30.87 16.83
C ARG A 18 19.19 -30.49 15.58
N LEU A 19 19.93 -29.37 15.62
CA LEU A 19 20.69 -28.85 14.49
C LEU A 19 22.10 -29.43 14.38
N GLN A 20 22.70 -29.83 15.48
CA GLN A 20 24.08 -30.30 15.49
C GLN A 20 24.27 -31.53 14.59
N GLY A 21 25.23 -31.41 13.66
CA GLY A 21 25.53 -32.42 12.65
C GLY A 21 24.55 -32.45 11.46
N MET A 22 23.56 -31.52 11.36
CA MET A 22 22.77 -31.32 10.13
C MET A 22 23.56 -30.49 9.11
N GLN A 23 23.34 -30.77 7.83
CA GLN A 23 23.92 -29.99 6.73
C GLN A 23 22.94 -28.92 6.27
N ALA A 24 23.43 -27.72 5.99
CA ALA A 24 22.66 -26.68 5.32
C ALA A 24 22.36 -27.11 3.87
N ALA A 25 21.11 -27.42 3.59
CA ALA A 25 20.66 -27.94 2.29
C ALA A 25 20.10 -26.85 1.38
N THR A 26 19.50 -25.79 1.94
CA THR A 26 18.93 -24.67 1.16
C THR A 26 18.82 -23.41 2.01
N ALA A 27 19.00 -22.26 1.36
CA ALA A 27 18.73 -20.97 1.94
C ALA A 27 18.11 -20.05 0.85
N PHE A 28 16.92 -19.50 1.11
CA PHE A 28 16.23 -18.68 0.11
C PHE A 28 15.26 -17.69 0.75
N SER A 29 14.86 -16.70 -0.04
CA SER A 29 13.79 -15.77 0.27
C SER A 29 12.72 -15.83 -0.83
N GLN A 30 11.45 -15.76 -0.43
CA GLN A 30 10.31 -15.63 -1.34
C GLN A 30 9.42 -14.42 -0.98
N ASN A 31 9.71 -13.76 0.14
CA ASN A 31 9.11 -12.51 0.58
C ASN A 31 10.21 -11.58 1.09
N LYS A 32 10.04 -10.28 0.88
CA LYS A 32 11.06 -9.25 1.14
C LYS A 32 11.78 -9.33 2.50
N ASP A 33 11.06 -9.70 3.56
CA ASP A 33 11.58 -9.70 4.93
C ASP A 33 11.51 -11.13 5.55
N GLU A 34 11.65 -12.16 4.72
CA GLU A 34 11.58 -13.57 5.11
C GLU A 34 12.78 -14.34 4.57
N LEU A 35 13.53 -14.98 5.45
CA LEU A 35 14.60 -15.91 5.12
C LEU A 35 14.21 -17.32 5.55
N VAL A 36 14.33 -18.29 4.66
CA VAL A 36 14.10 -19.71 4.93
C VAL A 36 15.41 -20.47 4.80
N LEU A 37 15.77 -21.20 5.84
CA LEU A 37 16.93 -22.08 5.90
C LEU A 37 16.42 -23.50 6.05
N GLY A 38 16.87 -24.41 5.20
CA GLY A 38 16.59 -25.84 5.29
C GLY A 38 17.85 -26.60 5.60
N PHE A 39 17.76 -27.50 6.58
CA PHE A 39 18.81 -28.39 7.04
C PHE A 39 18.38 -29.84 6.83
N ALA A 40 19.32 -30.72 6.51
CA ALA A 40 19.06 -32.13 6.27
C ALA A 40 20.10 -33.01 6.94
N LYS A 41 19.65 -34.16 7.46
CA LYS A 41 20.52 -35.21 8.01
C LYS A 41 19.83 -36.56 7.90
N ALA A 42 20.39 -37.45 7.09
CA ALA A 42 19.91 -38.86 6.95
C ALA A 42 18.39 -39.00 6.67
N GLY A 43 17.83 -38.11 5.86
CA GLY A 43 16.41 -38.10 5.49
C GLY A 43 15.48 -37.39 6.47
N ASP A 44 16.04 -36.75 7.47
CA ASP A 44 15.33 -35.88 8.41
C ASP A 44 15.61 -34.41 8.05
N ASP A 45 14.56 -33.68 7.73
CA ASP A 45 14.63 -32.27 7.33
C ASP A 45 14.20 -31.36 8.47
N PHE A 46 14.87 -30.22 8.60
CA PHE A 46 14.52 -29.20 9.56
C PHE A 46 14.57 -27.81 8.94
N TYR A 47 13.57 -26.99 9.19
CA TYR A 47 13.47 -25.65 8.61
C TYR A 47 13.46 -24.56 9.68
N ILE A 48 14.26 -23.51 9.46
CA ILE A 48 14.19 -22.25 10.20
C ILE A 48 13.64 -21.20 9.25
N ARG A 49 12.49 -20.63 9.58
CA ARG A 49 11.91 -19.50 8.88
C ARG A 49 12.06 -18.25 9.74
N ALA A 50 12.93 -17.34 9.34
CA ALA A 50 13.13 -16.07 10.01
C ALA A 50 12.25 -14.99 9.34
N LEU A 51 11.28 -14.48 10.10
CA LEU A 51 10.45 -13.34 9.73
C LEU A 51 11.09 -12.09 10.34
N LEU A 52 11.60 -11.18 9.52
CA LEU A 52 12.41 -10.03 9.94
C LEU A 52 11.78 -8.70 9.52
N THR A 53 10.44 -8.60 9.65
CA THR A 53 9.74 -7.35 9.33
C THR A 53 10.00 -6.28 10.40
N SER A 54 9.86 -5.00 10.04
CA SER A 54 10.07 -3.88 10.98
C SER A 54 9.12 -3.91 12.18
N ASN A 55 7.92 -4.47 12.03
CA ASN A 55 6.89 -4.48 13.07
C ASN A 55 6.87 -5.79 13.87
N PHE A 56 7.40 -6.87 13.28
CA PHE A 56 7.40 -8.18 13.90
C PHE A 56 8.59 -8.98 13.39
N SER A 57 9.52 -9.32 14.29
CA SER A 57 10.61 -10.24 13.99
C SER A 57 10.46 -11.47 14.86
N SER A 58 10.43 -12.64 14.24
CA SER A 58 10.27 -13.94 14.93
C SER A 58 10.88 -15.05 14.10
N LEU A 59 11.20 -16.14 14.78
CA LEU A 59 11.54 -17.39 14.13
C LEU A 59 10.32 -18.31 14.15
N SER A 60 10.25 -19.22 13.20
CA SER A 60 9.33 -20.36 13.20
C SER A 60 9.99 -21.57 12.56
N PHE A 61 9.52 -22.75 12.91
CA PHE A 61 10.12 -24.03 12.57
C PHE A 61 9.04 -24.93 11.96
N PRO A 62 8.69 -24.72 10.68
CA PRO A 62 7.68 -25.53 10.00
C PRO A 62 8.19 -26.95 9.80
N ILE A 63 7.31 -27.95 9.94
CA ILE A 63 7.62 -29.38 9.74
C ILE A 63 7.87 -29.67 8.26
N ASP A 64 7.10 -29.02 7.37
CA ASP A 64 7.21 -29.09 5.91
C ASP A 64 7.22 -27.68 5.34
N PHE A 65 8.09 -27.42 4.37
CA PHE A 65 8.17 -26.13 3.71
C PHE A 65 8.23 -26.29 2.19
N ARG A 66 7.20 -25.81 1.50
CA ARG A 66 7.15 -25.82 0.04
C ARG A 66 7.62 -24.49 -0.53
N ARG A 67 8.77 -24.53 -1.20
CA ARG A 67 9.27 -23.38 -1.95
C ARG A 67 8.32 -23.02 -3.10
N ALA A 68 8.01 -21.73 -3.25
CA ALA A 68 7.20 -21.25 -4.37
C ALA A 68 7.95 -21.44 -5.70
N ARG A 69 7.19 -21.74 -6.78
CA ARG A 69 7.79 -21.98 -8.12
C ARG A 69 8.34 -20.72 -8.80
N ALA A 70 7.91 -19.55 -8.36
CA ALA A 70 8.32 -18.25 -8.90
C ALA A 70 8.52 -17.24 -7.76
N ASN A 71 9.25 -16.15 -8.05
CA ASN A 71 9.57 -15.08 -7.10
C ASN A 71 10.37 -15.56 -5.87
N THR A 72 11.30 -16.48 -6.07
CA THR A 72 12.25 -16.92 -5.04
C THR A 72 13.67 -16.56 -5.44
N VAL A 73 14.46 -16.16 -4.45
CA VAL A 73 15.89 -15.83 -4.62
C VAL A 73 16.70 -16.71 -3.69
N GLU A 74 17.73 -17.38 -4.19
CA GLU A 74 18.69 -18.11 -3.38
C GLU A 74 19.64 -17.15 -2.70
N LEU A 75 19.96 -17.45 -1.44
CA LEU A 75 20.79 -16.64 -0.56
C LEU A 75 21.79 -17.56 0.16
N LEU A 76 22.81 -16.97 0.75
CA LEU A 76 23.77 -17.69 1.60
C LEU A 76 24.33 -18.95 0.92
N LEU A 77 24.61 -18.88 -0.39
CA LEU A 77 25.04 -20.05 -1.19
C LEU A 77 26.29 -20.73 -0.65
N ALA A 78 27.16 -19.96 0.02
CA ALA A 78 28.38 -20.50 0.64
C ALA A 78 28.12 -21.50 1.77
N LEU A 79 26.92 -21.49 2.38
CA LEU A 79 26.54 -22.46 3.41
C LEU A 79 26.12 -23.82 2.86
N HIS A 80 25.79 -23.92 1.57
CA HIS A 80 25.27 -25.16 1.01
C HIS A 80 26.27 -26.32 1.21
N GLY A 81 25.79 -27.40 1.83
CA GLY A 81 26.60 -28.57 2.17
C GLY A 81 27.47 -28.43 3.43
N GLN A 82 27.53 -27.27 4.06
CA GLN A 82 28.24 -27.08 5.33
C GLN A 82 27.45 -27.70 6.48
N THR A 83 28.18 -28.31 7.42
CA THR A 83 27.59 -29.01 8.57
C THR A 83 27.57 -28.09 9.79
N VAL A 84 26.47 -28.07 10.52
CA VAL A 84 26.34 -27.34 11.79
C VAL A 84 27.21 -28.04 12.85
N GLU A 85 28.18 -27.32 13.37
CA GLU A 85 29.07 -27.78 14.47
C GLU A 85 28.49 -27.44 15.84
N ASP A 86 27.98 -26.20 15.98
CA ASP A 86 27.51 -25.71 17.27
C ASP A 86 26.45 -24.61 17.10
N LEU A 87 25.69 -24.34 18.16
CA LEU A 87 24.77 -23.22 18.30
C LEU A 87 25.05 -22.53 19.63
N VAL A 88 25.41 -21.26 19.58
CA VAL A 88 25.83 -20.49 20.75
C VAL A 88 24.99 -19.22 20.87
N GLN A 89 24.43 -18.97 22.06
CA GLN A 89 23.75 -17.72 22.38
C GLN A 89 24.74 -16.77 23.08
N HIS A 90 24.69 -15.49 22.72
CA HIS A 90 25.45 -14.46 23.41
C HIS A 90 24.85 -14.12 24.78
N LEU A 91 25.74 -13.98 25.76
CA LEU A 91 25.36 -13.64 27.14
C LEU A 91 24.70 -12.25 27.20
N ASN A 92 23.53 -12.20 27.82
CA ASN A 92 22.73 -10.97 27.98
C ASN A 92 22.40 -10.22 26.69
N GLU A 93 22.45 -10.89 25.53
CA GLU A 93 22.08 -10.31 24.24
C GLU A 93 20.97 -11.10 23.55
N ARG A 94 20.23 -10.41 22.66
CA ARG A 94 19.14 -11.01 21.89
C ARG A 94 19.66 -11.51 20.54
N SER A 95 20.76 -12.26 20.60
CA SER A 95 21.44 -12.83 19.44
C SER A 95 22.01 -14.20 19.76
N PHE A 96 22.14 -15.02 18.74
CA PHE A 96 22.82 -16.30 18.76
C PHE A 96 23.41 -16.58 17.37
N TYR A 97 24.35 -17.49 17.29
CA TYR A 97 24.91 -17.91 16.01
C TYR A 97 24.98 -19.41 15.86
N LEU A 98 24.93 -19.86 14.61
CA LEU A 98 25.26 -21.22 14.19
C LEU A 98 26.69 -21.22 13.66
N LYS A 99 27.52 -22.11 14.19
CA LYS A 99 28.86 -22.37 13.68
C LYS A 99 28.79 -23.56 12.73
N PHE A 100 29.45 -23.45 11.59
CA PHE A 100 29.48 -24.47 10.55
C PHE A 100 30.93 -24.86 10.23
N THR A 101 31.09 -26.04 9.60
CA THR A 101 32.34 -26.42 8.96
C THR A 101 32.81 -25.33 7.99
N GLY A 102 34.12 -25.30 7.69
CA GLY A 102 34.68 -24.29 6.78
C GLY A 102 34.74 -22.87 7.36
N SER A 103 34.77 -22.75 8.70
CA SER A 103 34.84 -21.47 9.43
C SER A 103 33.67 -20.51 9.14
N TYR A 104 32.50 -21.03 8.74
CA TYR A 104 31.31 -20.21 8.55
C TYR A 104 30.54 -19.99 9.85
N ILE A 105 30.04 -18.78 10.04
CA ILE A 105 29.20 -18.38 11.17
C ILE A 105 27.95 -17.69 10.62
N LEU A 106 26.77 -18.15 11.04
CA LEU A 106 25.50 -17.53 10.71
C LEU A 106 24.91 -16.88 11.97
N LEU A 107 25.02 -15.56 12.06
CA LEU A 107 24.54 -14.76 13.18
C LEU A 107 23.07 -14.39 13.01
N PHE A 108 22.23 -14.73 14.00
CA PHE A 108 20.87 -14.23 14.15
C PHE A 108 20.86 -13.10 15.17
N LYS A 109 20.70 -11.88 14.69
CA LYS A 109 20.55 -10.67 15.49
C LYS A 109 19.08 -10.30 15.59
N LEU A 110 18.43 -10.51 16.75
CA LEU A 110 16.99 -10.34 16.94
C LEU A 110 16.66 -9.07 17.74
N PHE A 111 17.10 -7.91 17.25
CA PHE A 111 17.00 -6.61 17.91
C PHE A 111 15.75 -5.81 17.52
N GLY A 112 14.59 -6.46 17.50
CA GLY A 112 13.30 -5.84 17.16
C GLY A 112 13.27 -5.37 15.70
N ASN A 113 13.00 -4.11 15.45
CA ASN A 113 12.93 -3.52 14.10
C ASN A 113 14.29 -3.47 13.37
N ARG A 114 15.37 -3.77 14.06
CA ARG A 114 16.74 -3.86 13.51
C ARG A 114 17.26 -5.30 13.47
N SER A 115 16.36 -6.28 13.42
CA SER A 115 16.72 -7.69 13.30
C SER A 115 17.33 -7.97 11.93
N ASN A 116 18.35 -8.83 11.91
CA ASN A 116 19.10 -9.22 10.72
C ASN A 116 19.66 -10.65 10.86
N VAL A 117 20.02 -11.25 9.74
CA VAL A 117 20.80 -12.48 9.66
C VAL A 117 22.05 -12.19 8.82
N ILE A 118 23.21 -12.55 9.33
CA ILE A 118 24.49 -12.20 8.73
C ILE A 118 25.35 -13.46 8.63
N LEU A 119 25.89 -13.70 7.44
CA LEU A 119 26.84 -14.77 7.20
C LEU A 119 28.26 -14.23 7.25
N TYR A 120 29.12 -14.91 7.99
CA TYR A 120 30.56 -14.65 8.08
C TYR A 120 31.35 -15.86 7.59
N GLN A 121 32.54 -15.62 7.09
CA GLN A 121 33.58 -16.62 6.89
C GLN A 121 34.89 -16.09 7.46
N ASP A 122 35.58 -16.88 8.28
CA ASP A 122 36.79 -16.46 9.00
C ASP A 122 36.58 -15.10 9.73
N GLU A 123 35.40 -14.95 10.35
CA GLU A 123 34.93 -13.74 11.06
C GLU A 123 34.72 -12.49 10.16
N VAL A 124 34.91 -12.61 8.83
CA VAL A 124 34.63 -11.55 7.88
C VAL A 124 33.19 -11.65 7.36
N PRO A 125 32.38 -10.57 7.37
CA PRO A 125 31.03 -10.60 6.87
C PRO A 125 31.00 -10.82 5.36
N LEU A 126 30.31 -11.87 4.91
CA LEU A 126 30.10 -12.19 3.50
C LEU A 126 28.78 -11.67 2.96
N GLU A 127 27.70 -11.88 3.70
CA GLU A 127 26.34 -11.58 3.24
C GLU A 127 25.45 -11.12 4.40
N LEU A 128 24.74 -10.01 4.21
CA LEU A 128 23.74 -9.49 5.14
C LEU A 128 22.35 -9.68 4.50
N PHE A 129 21.44 -10.30 5.21
CA PHE A 129 20.06 -10.44 4.71
C PHE A 129 19.40 -9.06 4.53
N HIS A 130 19.54 -8.16 5.50
CA HIS A 130 19.10 -6.78 5.40
C HIS A 130 20.30 -5.83 5.18
N ASN A 131 20.66 -5.55 3.94
CA ASN A 131 21.76 -4.64 3.57
C ASN A 131 21.54 -3.18 4.01
N LYS A 132 20.31 -2.77 4.35
CA LYS A 132 20.02 -1.43 4.90
C LYS A 132 20.66 -1.15 6.24
N PHE A 133 21.08 -2.19 6.96
CA PHE A 133 21.77 -2.09 8.24
C PHE A 133 23.28 -2.29 8.04
N SER A 134 23.90 -1.40 7.26
CA SER A 134 25.34 -1.51 6.90
C SER A 134 26.29 -1.61 8.10
N GLY A 135 25.98 -0.95 9.21
CA GLY A 135 26.76 -1.08 10.46
C GLY A 135 26.72 -2.47 11.11
N ASP A 136 25.87 -3.38 10.62
CA ASP A 136 25.88 -4.76 11.08
C ASP A 136 27.08 -5.55 10.52
N ALA A 137 27.74 -5.06 9.48
CA ALA A 137 28.97 -5.63 8.95
C ALA A 137 30.19 -5.46 9.91
N ASP A 138 30.10 -4.49 10.82
CA ASP A 138 31.18 -4.20 11.79
C ASP A 138 31.02 -5.03 13.08
N LEU A 139 29.99 -5.88 13.19
CA LEU A 139 29.77 -6.73 14.36
C LEU A 139 30.75 -7.91 14.36
N ASP A 140 31.35 -8.17 15.51
CA ASP A 140 32.12 -9.38 15.75
C ASP A 140 31.17 -10.49 16.24
N PRO A 141 30.91 -11.55 15.43
CA PRO A 141 29.91 -12.57 15.76
C PRO A 141 30.30 -13.44 16.95
N LEU A 142 31.55 -13.43 17.41
CA LEU A 142 32.01 -14.22 18.55
C LEU A 142 32.08 -13.42 19.86
N HIS A 143 32.14 -12.09 19.79
CA HIS A 143 32.36 -11.22 20.95
C HIS A 143 31.22 -10.24 21.19
N MET A 144 29.97 -10.70 21.05
CA MET A 144 28.77 -9.90 21.36
C MET A 144 28.27 -10.11 22.80
N ASP A 145 28.95 -10.87 23.62
CA ASP A 145 28.62 -11.06 25.02
C ASP A 145 28.59 -9.75 25.78
N ARG A 146 27.58 -9.57 26.61
CA ARG A 146 27.41 -8.40 27.46
C ARG A 146 27.46 -8.78 28.93
N PRO A 147 28.66 -8.84 29.53
CA PRO A 147 28.79 -9.09 30.95
C PRO A 147 28.14 -7.96 31.76
N LEU A 148 27.21 -8.29 32.63
CA LEU A 148 26.49 -7.36 33.50
C LEU A 148 26.70 -7.75 34.96
N ALA A 149 26.92 -6.74 35.82
CA ALA A 149 26.93 -6.97 37.26
C ALA A 149 25.48 -7.16 37.76
N GLN A 150 25.07 -8.42 37.92
CA GLN A 150 23.72 -8.84 38.33
C GLN A 150 23.74 -9.49 39.72
N ASN A 151 24.47 -8.85 40.63
CA ASN A 151 24.59 -9.26 42.03
C ASN A 151 23.83 -8.33 42.97
N TYR A 152 23.70 -8.70 44.25
CA TYR A 152 22.99 -7.91 45.23
C TYR A 152 23.57 -6.52 45.43
N GLU A 153 24.89 -6.35 45.40
CA GLU A 153 25.55 -5.04 45.56
C GLU A 153 25.15 -4.07 44.42
N ALA A 154 25.20 -4.55 43.16
CA ALA A 154 24.77 -3.77 42.00
C ALA A 154 23.26 -3.43 42.07
N PHE A 155 22.44 -4.37 42.57
CA PHE A 155 21.01 -4.16 42.73
C PHE A 155 20.68 -3.09 43.79
N VAL A 156 21.35 -3.15 44.95
CA VAL A 156 21.23 -2.12 45.99
C VAL A 156 21.75 -0.76 45.51
N GLY A 157 22.89 -0.75 44.83
CA GLY A 157 23.47 0.46 44.20
C GLY A 157 22.53 1.10 43.17
N ALA A 158 21.74 0.27 42.48
CA ALA A 158 20.71 0.72 41.56
C ALA A 158 19.37 1.08 42.24
N GLN A 159 19.26 0.98 43.57
CA GLN A 159 18.05 1.21 44.34
C GLN A 159 16.83 0.37 43.87
N GLY A 160 17.07 -0.91 43.53
CA GLY A 160 16.03 -1.78 43.02
C GLY A 160 15.56 -1.49 41.57
N ASN A 161 16.28 -0.64 40.84
CA ASN A 161 15.90 -0.35 39.45
C ASN A 161 16.26 -1.52 38.54
N LEU A 162 15.24 -2.33 38.20
CA LEU A 162 15.36 -3.53 37.37
C LEU A 162 15.98 -3.25 35.99
N ARG A 163 15.62 -2.13 35.35
CA ARG A 163 16.13 -1.84 34.00
C ARG A 163 17.62 -1.52 33.96
N LYS A 164 18.19 -1.08 35.08
CA LYS A 164 19.64 -0.83 35.21
C LYS A 164 20.41 -2.12 35.40
N VAL A 165 19.92 -3.04 36.24
CA VAL A 165 20.61 -4.29 36.58
C VAL A 165 20.30 -5.41 35.58
N TYR A 166 19.04 -5.48 35.14
CA TYR A 166 18.55 -6.50 34.22
C TYR A 166 17.92 -5.87 32.96
N PRO A 167 18.69 -5.19 32.09
CA PRO A 167 18.16 -4.56 30.88
C PRO A 167 17.53 -5.55 29.89
N THR A 168 17.82 -6.85 30.05
CA THR A 168 17.30 -7.96 29.24
C THR A 168 15.92 -8.46 29.65
N PHE A 169 15.37 -8.03 30.80
CA PHE A 169 14.04 -8.44 31.25
C PHE A 169 12.94 -8.04 30.28
N GLY A 170 12.97 -6.80 29.78
CA GLY A 170 11.87 -6.23 29.02
C GLY A 170 10.64 -5.96 29.89
N ASP A 171 9.46 -5.79 29.28
CA ASP A 171 8.28 -5.31 29.99
C ASP A 171 7.56 -6.39 30.80
N LEU A 172 7.43 -7.62 30.29
CA LEU A 172 6.64 -8.65 30.98
C LEU A 172 7.22 -9.11 32.33
N PRO A 173 8.53 -9.39 32.49
CA PRO A 173 9.10 -9.67 33.81
C PRO A 173 8.96 -8.50 34.80
N VAL A 174 9.08 -7.25 34.33
CA VAL A 174 8.84 -6.08 35.17
C VAL A 174 7.39 -6.02 35.61
N ALA A 175 6.44 -6.17 34.68
CA ALA A 175 5.00 -6.19 35.01
C ALA A 175 4.65 -7.34 35.97
N TYR A 176 5.24 -8.53 35.78
CA TYR A 176 5.06 -9.67 36.67
C TYR A 176 5.43 -9.38 38.13
N LEU A 177 6.54 -8.65 38.34
CA LEU A 177 6.97 -8.22 39.67
C LEU A 177 6.08 -7.11 40.22
N GLU A 178 5.70 -6.11 39.41
CA GLU A 178 4.85 -5.01 39.82
C GLU A 178 3.44 -5.47 40.23
N GLU A 179 2.84 -6.41 39.50
CA GLU A 179 1.55 -7.00 39.87
C GLU A 179 1.59 -7.73 41.23
N ARG A 180 2.80 -8.10 41.70
CA ARG A 180 3.04 -8.71 43.02
C ARG A 180 3.49 -7.73 44.08
N GLY A 181 3.42 -6.42 43.79
CA GLY A 181 3.71 -5.36 44.75
C GLY A 181 5.19 -5.06 44.90
N TYR A 182 6.03 -5.35 43.89
CA TYR A 182 7.48 -5.17 43.92
C TYR A 182 7.90 -3.76 44.40
N SER A 183 7.36 -2.72 43.81
CA SER A 183 7.72 -1.32 44.15
C SER A 183 7.35 -0.90 45.60
N GLN A 184 6.51 -1.68 46.28
CA GLN A 184 6.08 -1.43 47.65
C GLN A 184 6.95 -2.13 48.70
N GLN A 185 7.84 -3.01 48.27
CA GLN A 185 8.68 -3.82 49.16
C GLN A 185 10.02 -3.13 49.45
N PRO A 186 10.62 -3.41 50.66
CA PRO A 186 12.00 -3.04 50.94
C PRO A 186 12.97 -3.69 49.90
N VAL A 187 14.11 -3.04 49.68
CA VAL A 187 15.11 -3.47 48.66
C VAL A 187 15.53 -4.96 48.86
N GLN A 188 15.64 -5.44 50.09
CA GLN A 188 15.95 -6.82 50.39
C GLN A 188 14.87 -7.78 49.82
N GLN A 189 13.60 -7.49 50.06
CA GLN A 189 12.50 -8.28 49.57
C GLN A 189 12.33 -8.15 48.05
N GLN A 190 12.59 -6.97 47.49
CA GLN A 190 12.65 -6.78 46.03
C GLN A 190 13.69 -7.72 45.41
N TRP A 191 14.86 -7.85 46.02
CA TRP A 191 15.90 -8.75 45.54
C TRP A 191 15.45 -10.23 45.58
N GLU A 192 14.84 -10.65 46.66
CA GLU A 192 14.31 -12.03 46.81
C GLU A 192 13.27 -12.33 45.73
N MET A 193 12.32 -11.41 45.50
CA MET A 193 11.34 -11.52 44.41
C MET A 193 11.98 -11.64 43.03
N VAL A 194 13.07 -10.88 42.79
CA VAL A 194 13.83 -10.97 41.54
C VAL A 194 14.50 -12.34 41.39
N GLN A 195 15.09 -12.89 42.47
CA GLN A 195 15.73 -14.21 42.41
C GLN A 195 14.71 -15.32 42.15
N GLU A 196 13.55 -15.31 42.80
CA GLU A 196 12.46 -16.25 42.53
C GLU A 196 11.98 -16.18 41.06
N MET A 197 11.82 -14.97 40.52
CA MET A 197 11.46 -14.82 39.14
C MET A 197 12.55 -15.27 38.17
N LEU A 198 13.83 -15.05 38.51
CA LEU A 198 14.96 -15.51 37.68
C LEU A 198 14.98 -17.04 37.61
N GLU A 199 14.70 -17.75 38.70
CA GLU A 199 14.58 -19.22 38.68
C GLU A 199 13.51 -19.67 37.66
N LEU A 200 12.35 -19.00 37.63
CA LEU A 200 11.30 -19.30 36.66
C LEU A 200 11.73 -19.00 35.22
N LEU A 201 12.52 -17.94 34.98
CA LEU A 201 13.00 -17.55 33.65
C LEU A 201 14.12 -18.48 33.16
N GLU A 202 14.99 -18.96 34.07
CA GLU A 202 16.15 -19.79 33.76
C GLU A 202 15.77 -21.27 33.56
N ALA A 203 14.75 -21.77 34.27
CA ALA A 203 14.28 -23.14 34.18
C ALA A 203 12.75 -23.24 34.09
N PRO A 204 12.14 -22.65 33.06
CA PRO A 204 10.69 -22.69 32.91
C PRO A 204 10.21 -24.11 32.65
N GLN A 205 9.13 -24.50 33.32
CA GLN A 205 8.48 -25.80 33.10
C GLN A 205 7.55 -25.76 31.88
N GLU A 206 7.01 -24.60 31.58
CA GLU A 206 6.03 -24.39 30.54
C GLU A 206 6.25 -23.03 29.85
N PHE A 207 5.69 -22.89 28.64
CA PHE A 207 5.73 -21.71 27.81
C PHE A 207 4.30 -21.27 27.52
N TYR A 208 3.97 -20.01 27.78
CA TYR A 208 2.62 -19.49 27.74
C TYR A 208 2.41 -18.55 26.56
N ILE A 209 1.29 -18.71 25.87
CA ILE A 209 0.74 -17.67 25.01
C ILE A 209 -0.35 -16.99 25.81
N ILE A 210 -0.19 -15.70 26.03
CA ILE A 210 -1.02 -14.90 26.92
C ILE A 210 -1.62 -13.68 26.19
N ARG A 211 -2.72 -13.16 26.75
CA ARG A 211 -3.22 -11.83 26.44
C ARG A 211 -2.95 -10.93 27.65
N HIS A 212 -2.08 -9.95 27.45
CA HIS A 212 -1.71 -8.97 28.47
C HIS A 212 -1.87 -7.56 27.89
N GLU A 213 -2.60 -6.70 28.58
CA GLU A 213 -2.99 -5.36 28.09
C GLU A 213 -3.58 -5.37 26.66
N GLY A 214 -4.46 -6.34 26.39
CA GLY A 214 -5.12 -6.52 25.11
C GLY A 214 -4.21 -7.05 23.98
N LYS A 215 -2.94 -7.33 24.23
CA LYS A 215 -1.96 -7.78 23.23
C LYS A 215 -1.61 -9.25 23.40
N LEU A 216 -1.53 -9.97 22.28
CA LEU A 216 -1.01 -11.33 22.25
C LEU A 216 0.50 -11.32 22.53
N ARG A 217 0.95 -12.10 23.52
CA ARG A 217 2.35 -12.19 23.94
C ARG A 217 2.76 -13.64 24.16
N LEU A 218 4.04 -13.93 23.95
CA LEU A 218 4.69 -15.14 24.40
C LEU A 218 5.35 -14.86 25.76
N SER A 219 5.16 -15.71 26.75
CA SER A 219 5.68 -15.53 28.11
C SER A 219 6.28 -16.81 28.68
N LEU A 220 7.31 -16.64 29.53
CA LEU A 220 7.84 -17.67 30.42
C LEU A 220 7.18 -17.61 31.81
N LEU A 221 6.41 -16.57 32.07
CA LEU A 221 5.78 -16.28 33.36
C LEU A 221 4.26 -16.32 33.20
N GLN A 222 3.57 -16.76 34.22
CA GLN A 222 2.12 -16.73 34.31
C GLN A 222 1.67 -15.30 34.69
N ILE A 223 1.33 -14.51 33.68
CA ILE A 223 0.87 -13.12 33.80
C ILE A 223 -0.24 -12.84 32.78
N GLY A 224 -1.24 -12.08 33.17
CA GLY A 224 -2.40 -11.79 32.33
C GLY A 224 -3.29 -13.02 32.10
N GLU A 225 -4.04 -13.01 30.98
CA GLU A 225 -4.91 -14.13 30.59
C GLU A 225 -4.10 -15.17 29.81
N ILE A 226 -4.03 -16.41 30.33
CA ILE A 226 -3.35 -17.53 29.67
C ILE A 226 -4.29 -18.12 28.62
N LEU A 227 -3.90 -18.05 27.34
CA LEU A 227 -4.66 -18.60 26.23
C LEU A 227 -4.23 -20.03 25.90
N TYR A 228 -2.94 -20.31 25.89
CA TYR A 228 -2.35 -21.63 25.58
C TYR A 228 -1.09 -21.86 26.38
N THR A 229 -0.82 -23.14 26.67
CA THR A 229 0.37 -23.62 27.38
C THR A 229 1.07 -24.69 26.54
N TYR A 230 2.39 -24.64 26.47
CA TYR A 230 3.23 -25.55 25.70
C TYR A 230 4.40 -26.08 26.55
N PRO A 231 4.79 -27.35 26.38
CA PRO A 231 5.91 -27.92 27.10
C PRO A 231 7.28 -27.56 26.49
N ALA A 232 7.31 -27.09 25.21
CA ALA A 232 8.54 -26.83 24.48
C ALA A 232 8.56 -25.44 23.83
N PRO A 233 9.73 -24.75 23.85
CA PRO A 233 9.84 -23.38 23.31
C PRO A 233 9.60 -23.31 21.80
N VAL A 234 9.98 -24.35 21.04
CA VAL A 234 9.79 -24.43 19.58
C VAL A 234 8.30 -24.48 19.23
N GLU A 235 7.53 -25.30 19.93
CA GLU A 235 6.07 -25.41 19.73
C GLU A 235 5.37 -24.11 20.11
N ALA A 236 5.73 -23.54 21.26
CA ALA A 236 5.19 -22.27 21.74
C ALA A 236 5.45 -21.14 20.75
N LEU A 237 6.68 -21.04 20.22
CA LEU A 237 7.04 -20.00 19.26
C LEU A 237 6.33 -20.17 17.91
N ASN A 238 6.20 -21.41 17.43
CA ASN A 238 5.44 -21.72 16.21
C ASN A 238 3.97 -21.32 16.36
N ALA A 239 3.34 -21.70 17.45
CA ALA A 239 1.95 -21.36 17.74
C ALA A 239 1.75 -19.84 17.90
N TYR A 240 2.62 -19.19 18.68
CA TYR A 240 2.61 -17.75 18.87
C TYR A 240 2.75 -16.99 17.53
N THR A 241 3.75 -17.38 16.72
CA THR A 241 3.98 -16.72 15.41
C THR A 241 2.79 -16.88 14.50
N ARG A 242 2.17 -18.06 14.44
CA ARG A 242 0.97 -18.32 13.64
C ARG A 242 -0.22 -17.50 14.11
N LEU A 243 -0.49 -17.45 15.42
CA LEU A 243 -1.58 -16.67 16.00
C LEU A 243 -1.38 -15.16 15.78
N TYR A 244 -0.17 -14.66 16.03
CA TYR A 244 0.16 -13.26 15.83
C TYR A 244 -0.03 -12.83 14.36
N LEU A 245 0.44 -13.63 13.41
CA LEU A 245 0.27 -13.34 11.99
C LEU A 245 -1.20 -13.43 11.55
N SER A 246 -1.98 -14.32 12.16
CA SER A 246 -3.41 -14.42 11.91
C SER A 246 -4.17 -13.21 12.43
N GLU A 247 -3.94 -12.81 13.69
CA GLU A 247 -4.58 -11.64 14.31
C GLU A 247 -4.21 -10.33 13.59
N THR A 248 -2.91 -10.09 13.38
CA THR A 248 -2.45 -8.87 12.69
C THR A 248 -2.85 -8.83 11.21
N GLY A 249 -2.92 -10.00 10.57
CA GLY A 249 -3.44 -10.15 9.22
C GLY A 249 -4.92 -9.81 9.14
N TYR A 250 -5.71 -10.29 10.08
CA TYR A 250 -7.13 -9.95 10.23
C TYR A 250 -7.31 -8.45 10.46
N GLU A 251 -6.69 -7.89 11.50
CA GLU A 251 -6.81 -6.46 11.85
C GLU A 251 -6.44 -5.55 10.67
N ARG A 252 -5.34 -5.87 10.00
CA ARG A 252 -4.88 -5.09 8.84
C ARG A 252 -5.87 -5.14 7.69
N GLN A 253 -6.34 -6.34 7.30
CA GLN A 253 -7.25 -6.51 6.17
C GLN A 253 -8.64 -5.94 6.50
N PHE A 254 -9.12 -6.15 7.72
CA PHE A 254 -10.38 -5.59 8.23
C PHE A 254 -10.35 -4.06 8.19
N THR A 255 -9.33 -3.45 8.81
CA THR A 255 -9.17 -1.98 8.83
C THR A 255 -9.05 -1.40 7.43
N GLN A 256 -8.30 -2.07 6.54
CA GLN A 256 -8.16 -1.64 5.15
C GLN A 256 -9.49 -1.72 4.38
N ALA A 257 -10.24 -2.79 4.52
CA ALA A 257 -11.55 -2.95 3.90
C ALA A 257 -12.53 -1.89 4.42
N LYS A 258 -12.60 -1.71 5.73
CA LYS A 258 -13.45 -0.72 6.39
C LYS A 258 -13.17 0.70 5.86
N GLN A 259 -11.92 1.13 5.88
CA GLN A 259 -11.52 2.46 5.39
C GLN A 259 -11.84 2.66 3.90
N GLN A 260 -11.71 1.63 3.08
CA GLN A 260 -12.06 1.72 1.67
C GLN A 260 -13.56 1.90 1.45
N LEU A 261 -14.39 1.13 2.16
CA LEU A 261 -15.84 1.23 2.09
C LEU A 261 -16.35 2.57 2.61
N GLU A 262 -15.87 3.01 3.78
CA GLU A 262 -16.21 4.32 4.38
C GLU A 262 -15.86 5.49 3.44
N ARG A 263 -14.66 5.45 2.84
CA ARG A 263 -14.24 6.46 1.86
C ARG A 263 -15.13 6.49 0.63
N LYS A 264 -15.49 5.31 0.08
CA LYS A 264 -16.39 5.24 -1.07
C LYS A 264 -17.78 5.75 -0.71
N LEU A 265 -18.32 5.35 0.44
CA LEU A 265 -19.61 5.80 0.94
C LEU A 265 -19.64 7.33 1.05
N HIS A 266 -18.67 7.93 1.71
CA HIS A 266 -18.58 9.38 1.87
C HIS A 266 -18.55 10.12 0.53
N VAL A 267 -17.72 9.66 -0.42
CA VAL A 267 -17.64 10.24 -1.76
C VAL A 267 -18.97 10.11 -2.51
N THR A 268 -19.64 8.94 -2.41
CA THR A 268 -20.90 8.68 -3.09
C THR A 268 -22.03 9.54 -2.50
N GLN A 269 -22.12 9.66 -1.18
CA GLN A 269 -23.07 10.53 -0.47
C GLN A 269 -22.87 12.01 -0.84
N THR A 270 -21.61 12.50 -0.87
CA THR A 270 -21.31 13.88 -1.31
C THR A 270 -21.78 14.15 -2.75
N VAL A 271 -21.58 13.17 -3.66
CA VAL A 271 -22.06 13.30 -5.06
C VAL A 271 -23.58 13.25 -5.13
N LEU A 272 -24.23 12.45 -4.30
CA LEU A 272 -25.70 12.36 -4.19
C LEU A 272 -26.27 13.71 -3.75
N GLU A 273 -25.80 14.26 -2.63
CA GLU A 273 -26.23 15.55 -2.09
C GLU A 273 -26.07 16.70 -3.11
N GLN A 274 -24.91 16.77 -3.79
CA GLN A 274 -24.68 17.76 -4.84
C GLN A 274 -25.62 17.60 -6.02
N SER A 275 -25.93 16.35 -6.39
CA SER A 275 -26.85 16.05 -7.49
C SER A 275 -28.30 16.43 -7.14
N GLU A 276 -28.72 16.14 -5.93
CA GLU A 276 -30.05 16.49 -5.39
C GLU A 276 -30.24 18.01 -5.29
N LYS A 277 -29.22 18.72 -4.75
CA LYS A 277 -29.23 20.19 -4.69
C LYS A 277 -29.38 20.81 -6.08
N LYS A 278 -28.57 20.32 -7.04
CA LYS A 278 -28.64 20.79 -8.43
C LYS A 278 -30.00 20.48 -9.06
N LEU A 279 -30.59 19.33 -8.77
CA LEU A 279 -31.92 18.93 -9.25
C LEU A 279 -33.00 19.87 -8.72
N GLN A 280 -32.95 20.23 -7.44
CA GLN A 280 -33.84 21.19 -6.82
C GLN A 280 -33.71 22.58 -7.46
N GLU A 281 -32.46 23.07 -7.68
CA GLU A 281 -32.21 24.34 -8.35
C GLU A 281 -32.80 24.37 -9.77
N LEU A 282 -32.63 23.28 -10.54
CA LEU A 282 -33.18 23.18 -11.89
C LEU A 282 -34.71 23.11 -11.91
N ARG A 283 -35.34 22.49 -10.92
CA ARG A 283 -36.80 22.41 -10.79
C ARG A 283 -37.44 23.73 -10.32
N HIS A 284 -36.74 24.52 -9.47
CA HIS A 284 -37.20 25.81 -8.97
C HIS A 284 -36.96 26.98 -9.96
N ASN A 285 -36.01 26.84 -10.88
CA ASN A 285 -35.83 27.83 -11.93
C ASN A 285 -37.05 27.83 -12.86
N LYS A 286 -37.71 28.98 -12.92
CA LYS A 286 -38.85 29.18 -13.79
C LYS A 286 -38.57 28.62 -15.18
N SER A 287 -39.51 27.83 -15.67
CA SER A 287 -39.40 27.20 -16.97
C SER A 287 -39.09 28.23 -18.05
N TYR A 288 -37.97 28.05 -18.72
CA TYR A 288 -37.62 28.85 -19.90
C TYR A 288 -38.73 28.78 -20.97
N SER A 289 -39.53 27.67 -20.98
CA SER A 289 -40.65 27.56 -21.88
C SER A 289 -41.77 28.54 -21.53
N GLN A 290 -42.15 28.71 -20.25
CA GLN A 290 -43.17 29.66 -19.84
C GLN A 290 -42.79 31.10 -20.21
N THR A 291 -41.53 31.49 -20.01
CA THR A 291 -41.02 32.79 -20.43
C THR A 291 -41.11 32.94 -21.95
N ALA A 292 -40.76 31.91 -22.71
CA ALA A 292 -40.85 31.90 -24.17
C ALA A 292 -42.30 31.98 -24.64
N ASP A 293 -43.25 31.26 -23.99
CA ASP A 293 -44.67 31.28 -24.29
C ASP A 293 -45.26 32.69 -24.10
N VAL A 294 -44.92 33.37 -22.97
CA VAL A 294 -45.36 34.74 -22.70
C VAL A 294 -44.86 35.71 -23.74
N ILE A 295 -43.56 35.60 -24.13
CA ILE A 295 -42.97 36.45 -25.18
C ILE A 295 -43.65 36.17 -26.53
N MET A 296 -43.85 34.91 -26.91
CA MET A 296 -44.49 34.56 -28.19
C MET A 296 -45.95 35.02 -28.27
N ALA A 297 -46.72 34.89 -27.16
CA ALA A 297 -48.10 35.35 -27.08
C ALA A 297 -48.25 36.88 -27.22
N ASN A 298 -47.17 37.64 -26.87
CA ASN A 298 -47.18 39.11 -26.88
C ASN A 298 -46.28 39.71 -27.99
N LEU A 299 -45.90 38.92 -29.01
CA LEU A 299 -44.93 39.39 -30.05
C LEU A 299 -45.31 40.72 -30.70
N THR A 300 -46.61 40.96 -30.96
CA THR A 300 -47.12 42.18 -31.57
C THR A 300 -46.98 43.41 -30.67
N ASN A 301 -46.92 43.21 -29.35
CA ASN A 301 -46.84 44.27 -28.35
C ASN A 301 -45.41 44.58 -27.90
N ILE A 302 -44.40 43.86 -28.41
CA ILE A 302 -42.98 44.05 -28.04
C ILE A 302 -42.29 44.85 -29.12
N PRO A 303 -41.83 46.10 -28.84
CA PRO A 303 -41.04 46.88 -29.81
C PRO A 303 -39.70 46.23 -30.11
N PRO A 304 -39.20 46.32 -31.33
CA PRO A 304 -37.86 45.79 -31.66
C PRO A 304 -36.77 46.49 -30.84
N HIS A 305 -35.73 45.72 -30.47
CA HIS A 305 -34.56 46.21 -29.72
C HIS A 305 -34.85 46.71 -28.28
N THR A 306 -35.96 46.31 -27.67
CA THR A 306 -36.32 46.62 -26.28
C THR A 306 -35.52 45.77 -25.30
N ALA A 307 -34.96 46.40 -24.25
CA ALA A 307 -34.23 45.69 -23.19
C ALA A 307 -35.14 45.10 -22.13
N GLU A 308 -36.23 45.81 -21.81
CA GLU A 308 -37.21 45.41 -20.80
C GLU A 308 -38.60 45.74 -21.30
N VAL A 309 -39.56 44.83 -21.09
CA VAL A 309 -40.93 45.02 -21.49
C VAL A 309 -41.86 44.46 -20.42
N GLU A 310 -42.93 45.18 -20.14
CA GLU A 310 -43.99 44.72 -19.24
C GLU A 310 -45.02 43.96 -20.05
N LEU A 311 -45.23 42.64 -19.71
CA LEU A 311 -46.14 41.75 -20.40
C LEU A 311 -47.07 41.07 -19.40
N TYR A 312 -48.28 40.76 -19.83
CA TYR A 312 -49.18 39.96 -19.07
C TYR A 312 -48.72 38.48 -19.06
N ASP A 313 -48.43 38.01 -17.86
CA ASP A 313 -47.99 36.65 -17.61
C ASP A 313 -49.22 35.81 -17.25
N PHE A 314 -49.78 35.09 -18.20
CA PHE A 314 -50.95 34.26 -18.05
C PHE A 314 -50.71 32.99 -17.17
N TYR A 315 -49.46 32.66 -16.80
CA TYR A 315 -49.16 31.60 -15.84
C TYR A 315 -49.31 32.09 -14.39
N THR A 316 -49.11 33.39 -14.14
CA THR A 316 -49.18 33.98 -12.80
C THR A 316 -50.33 34.96 -12.62
N ASP A 317 -51.10 35.23 -13.69
CA ASP A 317 -52.24 36.20 -13.77
C ASP A 317 -51.81 37.61 -13.32
N GLN A 318 -50.63 38.06 -13.75
CA GLN A 318 -50.07 39.38 -13.37
C GLN A 318 -49.29 40.02 -14.51
N GLN A 319 -49.18 41.35 -14.47
CA GLN A 319 -48.20 42.08 -15.29
C GLN A 319 -46.82 41.86 -14.71
N ARG A 320 -45.89 41.48 -15.58
CA ARG A 320 -44.46 41.26 -15.21
C ARG A 320 -43.52 41.87 -16.20
N VAL A 321 -42.38 42.38 -15.68
CA VAL A 321 -41.26 42.89 -16.50
C VAL A 321 -40.38 41.73 -16.95
N TYR A 322 -40.22 41.57 -18.24
CA TYR A 322 -39.35 40.58 -18.89
C TYR A 322 -38.15 41.29 -19.50
N LYS A 323 -36.96 40.76 -19.17
CA LYS A 323 -35.69 41.24 -19.75
C LYS A 323 -35.41 40.55 -21.07
N LEU A 324 -35.25 41.30 -22.13
CA LEU A 324 -34.96 40.85 -23.48
C LEU A 324 -33.50 41.21 -23.83
N LYS A 325 -32.97 40.58 -24.88
CA LYS A 325 -31.67 40.97 -25.42
C LYS A 325 -31.85 41.94 -26.59
N GLN A 326 -31.31 43.16 -26.47
CA GLN A 326 -31.41 44.21 -27.49
C GLN A 326 -30.88 43.80 -28.88
N ASN A 327 -29.94 42.86 -28.96
CA ASN A 327 -29.30 42.43 -30.20
C ASN A 327 -30.05 41.28 -30.90
N GLU A 328 -31.21 40.87 -30.42
CA GLU A 328 -32.03 39.77 -30.98
C GLU A 328 -33.48 40.25 -31.14
N THR A 329 -34.16 39.70 -32.15
CA THR A 329 -35.62 39.90 -32.23
C THR A 329 -36.31 39.11 -31.11
N PRO A 330 -37.49 39.58 -30.60
CA PRO A 330 -38.24 38.85 -29.56
C PRO A 330 -38.54 37.39 -29.93
N GLN A 331 -38.83 37.10 -31.19
CA GLN A 331 -39.02 35.75 -31.70
C GLN A 331 -37.77 34.88 -31.58
N LYS A 332 -36.60 35.38 -32.04
CA LYS A 332 -35.33 34.66 -31.92
C LYS A 332 -34.95 34.40 -30.46
N PHE A 333 -35.25 35.36 -29.58
CA PHE A 333 -35.05 35.21 -28.15
C PHE A 333 -35.92 34.11 -27.57
N ALA A 334 -37.22 34.05 -27.91
CA ALA A 334 -38.15 32.98 -27.49
C ALA A 334 -37.69 31.59 -28.01
N GLU A 335 -37.28 31.50 -29.30
CA GLU A 335 -36.76 30.25 -29.86
C GLU A 335 -35.51 29.77 -29.12
N ARG A 336 -34.66 30.68 -28.66
CA ARG A 336 -33.48 30.33 -27.85
C ARG A 336 -33.88 29.85 -26.45
N LEU A 337 -34.92 30.43 -25.86
CA LEU A 337 -35.47 29.98 -24.57
C LEU A 337 -36.07 28.59 -24.69
N TYR A 338 -36.83 28.26 -25.77
CA TYR A 338 -37.33 26.91 -26.03
C TYR A 338 -36.18 25.88 -26.16
N ARG A 339 -35.10 26.23 -26.86
CA ARG A 339 -33.91 25.36 -26.92
C ARG A 339 -33.28 25.13 -25.54
N LYS A 340 -33.22 26.19 -24.71
CA LYS A 340 -32.76 26.05 -23.31
C LYS A 340 -33.66 25.16 -22.48
N ALA A 341 -35.00 25.34 -22.60
CA ALA A 341 -35.98 24.49 -21.90
C ALA A 341 -35.83 23.01 -22.27
N LYS A 342 -35.68 22.70 -23.57
CA LYS A 342 -35.42 21.34 -24.05
C LYS A 342 -34.16 20.75 -23.47
N ASN A 343 -33.05 21.52 -23.46
CA ASN A 343 -31.78 21.06 -22.88
C ASN A 343 -31.88 20.86 -21.35
N GLN A 344 -32.60 21.76 -20.65
CA GLN A 344 -32.84 21.64 -19.21
C GLN A 344 -33.63 20.35 -18.88
N HIS A 345 -34.66 20.01 -19.65
CA HIS A 345 -35.42 18.79 -19.47
C HIS A 345 -34.54 17.54 -19.61
N VAL A 346 -33.64 17.53 -20.61
CA VAL A 346 -32.69 16.43 -20.79
C VAL A 346 -31.70 16.37 -19.61
N GLU A 347 -31.20 17.53 -19.15
CA GLU A 347 -30.29 17.61 -18.00
C GLU A 347 -30.97 17.11 -16.72
N VAL A 348 -32.22 17.48 -16.46
CA VAL A 348 -33.02 17.02 -15.31
C VAL A 348 -33.14 15.50 -15.36
N LYS A 349 -33.56 14.93 -16.48
CA LYS A 349 -33.71 13.47 -16.62
C LYS A 349 -32.39 12.73 -16.37
N GLN A 350 -31.29 13.19 -16.95
CA GLN A 350 -29.96 12.57 -16.72
C GLN A 350 -29.52 12.69 -15.26
N LEU A 351 -29.87 13.78 -14.60
CA LEU A 351 -29.53 14.01 -13.20
C LEU A 351 -30.38 13.12 -12.27
N GLU A 352 -31.65 12.93 -12.57
CA GLU A 352 -32.55 11.99 -11.87
C GLU A 352 -32.02 10.55 -11.95
N GLU A 353 -31.70 10.05 -13.15
CA GLU A 353 -31.12 8.73 -13.36
C GLU A 353 -29.76 8.55 -12.64
N LYS A 354 -28.98 9.63 -12.56
CA LYS A 354 -27.71 9.62 -11.82
C LYS A 354 -27.93 9.55 -10.32
N THR A 355 -28.91 10.32 -9.80
CA THR A 355 -29.25 10.36 -8.38
C THR A 355 -29.74 9.01 -7.91
N GLU A 356 -30.65 8.38 -8.65
CA GLU A 356 -31.17 7.04 -8.37
C GLU A 356 -30.04 6.00 -8.29
N ARG A 357 -29.18 5.94 -9.30
CA ARG A 357 -28.02 5.02 -9.28
C ARG A 357 -27.06 5.29 -8.12
N LYS A 358 -26.90 6.56 -7.70
CA LYS A 358 -26.05 6.87 -6.56
C LYS A 358 -26.69 6.50 -5.22
N LEU A 359 -28.00 6.59 -5.13
CA LEU A 359 -28.76 6.11 -3.96
C LEU A 359 -28.63 4.59 -3.80
N GLU A 360 -28.79 3.84 -4.88
CA GLU A 360 -28.57 2.38 -4.88
C GLU A 360 -27.13 2.03 -4.46
N GLU A 361 -26.12 2.77 -4.96
CA GLU A 361 -24.71 2.56 -4.58
C GLU A 361 -24.46 2.84 -3.10
N VAL A 362 -25.14 3.84 -2.49
CA VAL A 362 -25.08 4.12 -1.05
C VAL A 362 -25.60 2.94 -0.25
N ILE A 363 -26.77 2.42 -0.59
CA ILE A 363 -27.40 1.26 0.08
C ILE A 363 -26.44 0.06 0.07
N VAL A 364 -25.90 -0.29 -1.10
CA VAL A 364 -24.97 -1.42 -1.25
C VAL A 364 -23.69 -1.23 -0.40
N LEU A 365 -23.20 -0.01 -0.27
CA LEU A 365 -22.01 0.28 0.55
C LEU A 365 -22.32 0.22 2.05
N GLU A 366 -23.49 0.66 2.47
CA GLU A 366 -23.95 0.56 3.86
C GLU A 366 -24.17 -0.90 4.27
N ASP A 367 -24.81 -1.70 3.42
CA ASP A 367 -24.98 -3.14 3.63
C ASP A 367 -23.63 -3.87 3.72
N ALA A 368 -22.66 -3.49 2.88
CA ALA A 368 -21.32 -4.06 2.94
C ALA A 368 -20.57 -3.69 4.23
N LEU A 369 -20.73 -2.46 4.74
CA LEU A 369 -20.16 -2.03 6.01
C LEU A 369 -20.80 -2.76 7.19
N GLN A 370 -22.12 -2.97 7.16
CA GLN A 370 -22.83 -3.75 8.17
C GLN A 370 -22.35 -5.21 8.16
N ALA A 371 -22.28 -5.85 6.99
CA ALA A 371 -21.77 -7.21 6.86
C ALA A 371 -20.32 -7.35 7.34
N LEU A 372 -19.49 -6.34 7.08
CA LEU A 372 -18.10 -6.31 7.60
C LEU A 372 -18.07 -6.22 9.12
N ALA A 373 -18.97 -5.47 9.75
CA ALA A 373 -19.01 -5.30 11.21
C ALA A 373 -19.39 -6.61 11.94
N GLU A 374 -20.09 -7.54 11.28
CA GLU A 374 -20.45 -8.85 11.82
C GLU A 374 -19.31 -9.88 11.72
N VAL A 375 -18.26 -9.59 10.95
CA VAL A 375 -17.11 -10.49 10.77
C VAL A 375 -16.25 -10.51 12.04
N GLN A 376 -16.08 -11.69 12.65
CA GLN A 376 -15.27 -11.88 13.86
C GLN A 376 -14.01 -12.69 13.61
N GLU A 377 -14.04 -13.64 12.66
CA GLU A 377 -12.92 -14.54 12.39
C GLU A 377 -12.20 -14.21 11.06
N TYR A 378 -10.91 -14.55 10.99
CA TYR A 378 -10.10 -14.33 9.78
C TYR A 378 -10.61 -15.12 8.56
N ARG A 379 -11.21 -16.28 8.78
CA ARG A 379 -11.82 -17.10 7.72
C ARG A 379 -13.00 -16.37 7.09
N ASP A 380 -13.86 -15.79 7.93
CA ASP A 380 -15.04 -15.05 7.49
C ASP A 380 -14.66 -13.76 6.78
N LEU A 381 -13.59 -13.09 7.27
CA LEU A 381 -13.02 -11.94 6.59
C LEU A 381 -12.55 -12.29 5.16
N LYS A 382 -11.89 -13.42 4.97
CA LYS A 382 -11.48 -13.86 3.61
C LYS A 382 -12.67 -14.10 2.69
N THR A 383 -13.75 -14.67 3.23
CA THR A 383 -14.99 -14.88 2.49
C THR A 383 -15.59 -13.53 2.12
N PHE A 384 -15.73 -12.61 3.07
CA PHE A 384 -16.19 -11.25 2.85
C PHE A 384 -15.36 -10.53 1.76
N LEU A 385 -14.03 -10.54 1.86
CA LEU A 385 -13.15 -9.88 0.89
C LEU A 385 -13.28 -10.45 -0.53
N ARG A 386 -13.60 -11.72 -0.68
CA ARG A 386 -13.89 -12.36 -1.97
C ARG A 386 -15.24 -11.91 -2.52
N ASP A 387 -16.29 -11.97 -1.70
CA ASP A 387 -17.65 -11.73 -2.11
C ASP A 387 -17.90 -10.24 -2.43
N TYR A 388 -17.29 -9.34 -1.66
CA TYR A 388 -17.33 -7.88 -1.87
C TYR A 388 -16.14 -7.32 -2.64
N SER A 389 -15.37 -8.18 -3.34
CA SER A 389 -14.17 -7.76 -4.09
C SER A 389 -14.44 -6.66 -5.12
N HIS A 390 -15.64 -6.60 -5.70
CA HIS A 390 -16.07 -5.57 -6.66
C HIS A 390 -16.22 -4.17 -6.03
N LEU A 391 -16.46 -4.09 -4.71
CA LEU A 391 -16.49 -2.84 -3.94
C LEU A 391 -15.11 -2.43 -3.42
N LEU A 392 -14.19 -3.40 -3.26
CA LEU A 392 -12.87 -3.20 -2.69
C LEU A 392 -11.83 -3.06 -3.80
N THR A 393 -11.14 -1.93 -3.83
CA THR A 393 -10.03 -1.70 -4.77
C THR A 393 -8.74 -2.22 -4.14
N THR A 394 -8.10 -3.22 -4.73
CA THR A 394 -6.76 -3.61 -4.27
C THR A 394 -5.75 -2.52 -4.63
N LYS A 395 -4.74 -2.26 -3.77
CA LYS A 395 -3.66 -1.31 -4.09
C LYS A 395 -2.97 -1.62 -5.43
N GLN A 396 -2.95 -2.87 -5.86
CA GLN A 396 -2.47 -3.26 -7.19
C GLN A 396 -3.38 -2.75 -8.32
N GLN A 397 -4.70 -2.68 -8.12
CA GLN A 397 -5.63 -2.13 -9.10
C GLN A 397 -5.60 -0.59 -9.11
N GLU A 398 -5.39 0.07 -7.96
CA GLU A 398 -5.15 1.53 -7.92
C GLU A 398 -3.82 1.92 -8.60
N GLN A 399 -2.77 1.11 -8.48
CA GLN A 399 -1.52 1.31 -9.20
C GLN A 399 -1.63 0.96 -10.70
N GLN A 400 -2.61 0.13 -11.11
CA GLN A 400 -2.86 -0.20 -12.52
C GLN A 400 -3.85 0.74 -13.22
N GLN A 401 -4.60 1.59 -12.50
CA GLN A 401 -5.35 2.68 -13.12
C GLN A 401 -4.47 3.91 -13.36
N ILE A 402 -3.39 3.70 -14.12
CA ILE A 402 -2.73 4.83 -14.76
C ILE A 402 -3.79 5.50 -15.66
N PRO A 403 -4.13 6.79 -15.47
CA PRO A 403 -5.17 7.45 -16.23
C PRO A 403 -4.80 7.66 -17.71
N PHE A 404 -3.79 6.94 -18.17
CA PHE A 404 -3.22 6.94 -19.51
C PHE A 404 -3.33 5.56 -20.13
N ARG A 405 -3.24 5.46 -21.46
CA ARG A 405 -2.97 4.18 -22.12
C ARG A 405 -1.49 3.88 -21.99
N LEU A 406 -1.14 2.67 -21.61
CA LEU A 406 0.24 2.21 -21.50
C LEU A 406 0.52 1.21 -22.64
N PHE A 407 1.63 1.44 -23.32
CA PHE A 407 2.19 0.52 -24.34
C PHE A 407 3.65 0.26 -23.99
N GLU A 408 4.13 -0.93 -24.31
CA GLU A 408 5.53 -1.30 -24.09
C GLU A 408 6.13 -1.90 -25.36
N THR A 409 7.33 -1.46 -25.72
CA THR A 409 8.08 -1.96 -26.87
C THR A 409 9.57 -1.80 -26.63
N GLU A 410 10.36 -2.84 -26.92
CA GLU A 410 11.81 -2.86 -26.75
C GLU A 410 12.27 -2.42 -25.34
N GLY A 411 11.46 -2.74 -24.33
CA GLY A 411 11.69 -2.38 -22.94
C GLY A 411 11.35 -0.91 -22.58
N PHE A 412 10.92 -0.08 -23.54
CA PHE A 412 10.46 1.30 -23.27
C PHE A 412 8.96 1.34 -23.03
N ARG A 413 8.55 2.18 -22.08
CA ARG A 413 7.14 2.45 -21.78
C ARG A 413 6.68 3.71 -22.50
N ILE A 414 5.55 3.61 -23.21
CA ILE A 414 4.90 4.71 -23.92
C ILE A 414 3.56 4.98 -23.27
N LEU A 415 3.36 6.21 -22.80
CA LEU A 415 2.12 6.67 -22.15
C LEU A 415 1.35 7.57 -23.11
N VAL A 416 0.02 7.34 -23.23
CA VAL A 416 -0.86 8.12 -24.12
C VAL A 416 -2.04 8.68 -23.31
N GLY A 417 -2.23 9.99 -23.33
CA GLY A 417 -3.34 10.67 -22.66
C GLY A 417 -4.70 10.34 -23.28
N LYS A 418 -5.74 10.17 -22.45
CA LYS A 418 -7.10 9.81 -22.87
C LYS A 418 -8.02 11.02 -23.07
N SER A 419 -7.68 12.18 -22.52
CA SER A 419 -8.45 13.42 -22.57
C SER A 419 -7.55 14.63 -22.37
N ALA A 420 -8.05 15.85 -22.62
CA ALA A 420 -7.32 17.10 -22.39
C ALA A 420 -6.81 17.23 -20.93
N LYS A 421 -7.62 16.84 -19.94
CA LYS A 421 -7.24 16.80 -18.52
C LYS A 421 -6.14 15.77 -18.27
N ASN A 422 -6.24 14.59 -18.90
CA ASN A 422 -5.20 13.55 -18.78
C ASN A 422 -3.91 13.95 -19.50
N ASN A 423 -3.98 14.66 -20.64
CA ASN A 423 -2.82 15.22 -21.31
C ASN A 423 -2.04 16.16 -20.38
N ASP A 424 -2.75 17.03 -19.64
CA ASP A 424 -2.14 17.91 -18.64
C ASP A 424 -1.47 17.12 -17.50
N GLN A 425 -2.18 16.14 -16.93
CA GLN A 425 -1.63 15.29 -15.89
C GLN A 425 -0.39 14.54 -16.37
N LEU A 426 -0.46 13.95 -17.57
CA LEU A 426 0.67 13.24 -18.19
C LEU A 426 1.87 14.17 -18.30
N THR A 427 1.69 15.32 -18.96
CA THR A 427 2.78 16.24 -19.28
C THR A 427 3.36 16.93 -18.06
N GLN A 428 2.55 17.27 -17.04
CA GLN A 428 3.03 18.06 -15.89
C GLN A 428 3.47 17.21 -14.71
N ARG A 429 2.81 16.06 -14.44
CA ARG A 429 3.01 15.28 -13.22
C ARG A 429 3.71 13.93 -13.46
N HIS A 430 3.56 13.35 -14.66
CA HIS A 430 4.06 12.00 -14.96
C HIS A 430 5.20 11.98 -15.98
N THR A 431 5.71 13.17 -16.38
CA THR A 431 6.79 13.28 -17.37
C THR A 431 7.96 14.05 -16.77
N TYR A 432 9.16 13.48 -16.86
CA TYR A 432 10.42 14.07 -16.40
C TYR A 432 11.19 14.75 -17.52
N LYS A 433 12.21 15.55 -17.20
CA LYS A 433 12.92 16.43 -18.12
C LYS A 433 13.47 15.74 -19.38
N GLU A 434 13.93 14.51 -19.26
CA GLU A 434 14.57 13.74 -20.34
C GLU A 434 13.60 12.78 -21.07
N ASP A 435 12.34 12.66 -20.62
CA ASP A 435 11.31 11.89 -21.34
C ASP A 435 11.03 12.56 -22.69
N ILE A 436 10.75 11.76 -23.73
CA ILE A 436 10.39 12.29 -25.04
C ILE A 436 8.88 12.49 -25.10
N TRP A 437 8.46 13.71 -25.34
CA TRP A 437 7.06 14.11 -25.52
C TRP A 437 6.74 14.22 -27.00
N LEU A 438 5.56 13.72 -27.43
CA LEU A 438 5.09 13.74 -28.81
C LEU A 438 3.64 14.20 -28.89
N HIS A 439 3.28 14.85 -30.03
CA HIS A 439 1.93 15.27 -30.35
C HIS A 439 1.74 15.46 -31.87
N ALA A 440 0.56 15.19 -32.42
CA ALA A 440 0.24 15.47 -33.80
C ALA A 440 0.25 16.99 -34.07
N LYS A 441 0.98 17.42 -35.11
CA LYS A 441 1.21 18.82 -35.39
C LYS A 441 -0.08 19.52 -35.82
N ASP A 442 -0.32 20.71 -35.25
CA ASP A 442 -1.40 21.68 -35.60
C ASP A 442 -2.83 21.11 -35.52
N VAL A 443 -3.07 20.07 -34.76
CA VAL A 443 -4.41 19.50 -34.54
C VAL A 443 -4.63 19.07 -33.09
N SER A 444 -5.89 18.90 -32.69
CA SER A 444 -6.21 18.32 -31.39
C SER A 444 -5.87 16.82 -31.38
N GLY A 445 -5.21 16.36 -30.31
CA GLY A 445 -4.79 14.99 -30.18
C GLY A 445 -4.35 14.63 -28.76
N SER A 446 -3.90 13.40 -28.57
CA SER A 446 -3.33 12.93 -27.33
C SER A 446 -1.87 13.33 -27.19
N HIS A 447 -1.46 13.74 -25.97
CA HIS A 447 -0.05 13.77 -25.63
C HIS A 447 0.47 12.35 -25.47
N VAL A 448 1.61 12.08 -26.06
CA VAL A 448 2.30 10.79 -25.98
C VAL A 448 3.67 11.02 -25.35
N VAL A 449 4.08 10.13 -24.46
CA VAL A 449 5.35 10.25 -23.74
C VAL A 449 6.07 8.91 -23.73
N ILE A 450 7.31 8.91 -24.20
CA ILE A 450 8.24 7.79 -24.05
C ILE A 450 9.05 8.02 -22.78
N LYS A 451 9.00 7.08 -21.85
CA LYS A 451 9.74 7.17 -20.58
C LYS A 451 11.23 6.95 -20.80
N HIS A 452 12.04 7.91 -20.36
CA HIS A 452 13.49 7.83 -20.44
C HIS A 452 14.03 6.69 -19.55
N GLN A 453 15.07 6.01 -20.02
CA GLN A 453 15.85 5.03 -19.27
C GLN A 453 17.30 5.51 -19.16
N ALA A 454 17.83 5.55 -17.95
CA ALA A 454 19.22 5.99 -17.72
C ALA A 454 20.21 5.15 -18.54
N GLY A 455 21.11 5.84 -19.23
CA GLY A 455 22.13 5.20 -20.08
C GLY A 455 21.64 4.66 -21.42
N LYS A 456 20.35 4.82 -21.78
CA LYS A 456 19.81 4.36 -23.06
C LYS A 456 19.23 5.52 -23.88
N THR A 457 19.58 5.56 -25.16
CA THR A 457 18.92 6.44 -26.13
C THR A 457 17.66 5.76 -26.66
N VAL A 458 16.60 6.53 -26.95
CA VAL A 458 15.36 6.00 -27.52
C VAL A 458 15.63 5.53 -28.95
N PRO A 459 15.44 4.23 -29.28
CA PRO A 459 15.66 3.71 -30.65
C PRO A 459 14.64 4.31 -31.64
N ALA A 460 15.04 4.42 -32.90
CA ALA A 460 14.17 4.93 -33.95
C ALA A 460 12.84 4.17 -34.09
N PRO A 461 12.79 2.83 -34.02
CA PRO A 461 11.52 2.09 -34.09
C PRO A 461 10.57 2.39 -32.92
N VAL A 462 11.09 2.64 -31.70
CA VAL A 462 10.28 3.02 -30.54
C VAL A 462 9.70 4.42 -30.74
N LEU A 463 10.50 5.37 -31.25
CA LEU A 463 10.07 6.72 -31.55
C LEU A 463 8.98 6.72 -32.63
N GLU A 464 9.13 5.91 -33.68
CA GLU A 464 8.17 5.77 -34.77
C GLU A 464 6.83 5.24 -34.28
N LYS A 465 6.82 4.13 -33.52
CA LYS A 465 5.61 3.57 -32.91
C LYS A 465 4.90 4.56 -31.99
N ALA A 466 5.63 5.35 -31.21
CA ALA A 466 5.06 6.39 -30.37
C ALA A 466 4.45 7.52 -31.20
N ALA A 467 5.08 7.91 -32.31
CA ALA A 467 4.55 8.89 -33.25
C ALA A 467 3.28 8.38 -33.96
N GLN A 468 3.25 7.13 -34.38
CA GLN A 468 2.05 6.48 -34.95
C GLN A 468 0.89 6.52 -33.97
N LEU A 469 1.12 6.24 -32.66
CA LEU A 469 0.10 6.40 -31.62
C LEU A 469 -0.37 7.84 -31.48
N ALA A 470 0.54 8.83 -31.52
CA ALA A 470 0.16 10.25 -31.45
C ALA A 470 -0.72 10.68 -32.62
N ALA A 471 -0.40 10.21 -33.82
CA ALA A 471 -1.19 10.40 -35.03
C ALA A 471 -2.55 9.69 -34.95
N TYR A 472 -2.57 8.42 -34.53
CA TYR A 472 -3.78 7.61 -34.41
C TYR A 472 -4.79 8.20 -33.38
N TYR A 473 -4.31 8.73 -32.25
CA TYR A 473 -5.15 9.37 -31.24
C TYR A 473 -5.28 10.89 -31.43
N SER A 474 -5.32 11.33 -32.71
CA SER A 474 -5.53 12.74 -33.08
C SER A 474 -6.67 12.91 -34.09
N LYS A 475 -7.00 14.13 -34.41
CA LYS A 475 -7.96 14.45 -35.49
C LYS A 475 -7.48 14.01 -36.88
N ARG A 476 -6.19 13.73 -37.06
CA ARG A 476 -5.58 13.24 -38.31
C ARG A 476 -5.56 11.72 -38.43
N LYS A 477 -6.36 11.02 -37.64
CA LYS A 477 -6.43 9.54 -37.63
C LYS A 477 -6.68 8.92 -39.02
N ASN A 478 -7.42 9.62 -39.88
CA ASN A 478 -7.81 9.12 -41.21
C ASN A 478 -6.92 9.67 -42.34
N ASP A 479 -5.89 10.47 -42.03
CA ASP A 479 -4.96 11.00 -43.03
C ASP A 479 -4.02 9.87 -43.50
N SER A 480 -3.54 9.94 -44.75
CA SER A 480 -2.54 9.02 -45.25
C SER A 480 -1.19 9.12 -44.54
N LEU A 481 -0.81 10.35 -44.19
CA LEU A 481 0.39 10.70 -43.43
C LEU A 481 0.10 11.83 -42.46
N CYS A 482 0.67 11.78 -41.26
CA CYS A 482 0.50 12.76 -40.21
C CYS A 482 1.85 13.28 -39.73
N PRO A 483 2.12 14.59 -39.73
CA PRO A 483 3.29 15.16 -39.08
C PRO A 483 3.09 15.12 -37.57
N VAL A 484 4.06 14.53 -36.86
CA VAL A 484 4.09 14.45 -35.39
C VAL A 484 5.33 15.17 -34.89
N ILE A 485 5.12 16.14 -34.00
CA ILE A 485 6.22 16.80 -33.30
C ILE A 485 6.70 15.97 -32.13
N TYR A 486 8.00 15.96 -31.90
CA TYR A 486 8.59 15.35 -30.73
C TYR A 486 9.75 16.16 -30.17
N THR A 487 9.92 16.12 -28.86
CA THR A 487 10.96 16.87 -28.16
C THR A 487 11.17 16.31 -26.75
N PRO A 488 12.34 16.45 -26.13
CA PRO A 488 12.49 16.25 -24.70
C PRO A 488 11.54 17.13 -23.89
N LYS A 489 10.93 16.59 -22.81
CA LYS A 489 9.95 17.31 -21.98
C LYS A 489 10.45 18.66 -21.47
N LYS A 490 11.73 18.83 -21.24
CA LYS A 490 12.32 20.12 -20.81
C LYS A 490 11.99 21.29 -21.73
N TRP A 491 11.63 21.06 -22.99
CA TRP A 491 11.23 22.07 -23.97
C TRP A 491 9.70 22.21 -24.14
N VAL A 492 8.91 21.54 -23.28
CA VAL A 492 7.45 21.62 -23.27
C VAL A 492 7.00 22.29 -21.98
N ARG A 493 6.32 23.42 -22.08
CA ARG A 493 5.78 24.17 -20.93
C ARG A 493 4.29 24.43 -21.10
N LYS A 494 3.58 24.53 -19.98
CA LYS A 494 2.20 24.96 -19.95
C LYS A 494 2.13 26.40 -19.47
N PRO A 495 1.65 27.37 -20.30
CA PRO A 495 1.43 28.73 -19.86
C PRO A 495 0.34 28.81 -18.78
N LYS A 496 0.51 29.70 -17.81
CA LYS A 496 -0.49 29.93 -16.76
C LYS A 496 -1.80 30.42 -17.39
N GLY A 497 -2.94 29.82 -17.03
CA GLY A 497 -4.25 30.14 -17.55
C GLY A 497 -4.60 29.56 -18.93
N SER A 498 -3.73 28.74 -19.54
CA SER A 498 -4.04 28.07 -20.82
C SER A 498 -5.10 26.96 -20.66
N ALA A 499 -5.86 26.71 -21.72
CA ALA A 499 -6.87 25.64 -21.74
C ALA A 499 -6.28 24.24 -21.41
N PRO A 500 -7.10 23.31 -20.88
CA PRO A 500 -6.65 21.95 -20.66
C PRO A 500 -6.08 21.29 -21.92
N GLY A 501 -4.90 20.66 -21.81
CA GLY A 501 -4.19 20.04 -22.93
C GLY A 501 -3.36 20.99 -23.79
N ALA A 502 -3.44 22.32 -23.59
CA ALA A 502 -2.64 23.29 -24.34
C ALA A 502 -1.24 23.44 -23.74
N VAL A 503 -0.22 23.32 -24.58
CA VAL A 503 1.20 23.50 -24.23
C VAL A 503 1.92 24.32 -25.30
N VAL A 504 3.05 24.89 -24.92
CA VAL A 504 3.98 25.58 -25.84
C VAL A 504 5.22 24.72 -25.93
N VAL A 505 5.68 24.45 -27.15
CA VAL A 505 6.88 23.70 -27.46
C VAL A 505 7.94 24.65 -28.01
N GLU A 506 9.12 24.69 -27.40
CA GLU A 506 10.18 25.63 -27.75
C GLU A 506 11.18 25.09 -28.77
N ARG A 507 11.42 23.79 -28.78
CA ARG A 507 12.32 23.10 -29.72
C ARG A 507 11.67 21.80 -30.17
N GLU A 508 11.15 21.79 -31.38
CA GLU A 508 10.49 20.63 -31.95
C GLU A 508 11.29 19.98 -33.09
N LYS A 509 11.21 18.67 -33.17
CA LYS A 509 11.54 17.91 -34.37
C LYS A 509 10.26 17.32 -34.92
N VAL A 510 10.17 17.08 -36.21
CA VAL A 510 8.98 16.55 -36.86
C VAL A 510 9.30 15.20 -37.48
N LEU A 511 8.41 14.22 -37.25
CA LEU A 511 8.41 12.92 -37.87
C LEU A 511 7.11 12.74 -38.64
N LEU A 512 7.19 12.28 -39.89
CA LEU A 512 6.03 11.99 -40.72
C LEU A 512 5.70 10.51 -40.64
N VAL A 513 4.50 10.17 -40.14
CA VAL A 513 4.10 8.79 -39.90
C VAL A 513 2.69 8.51 -40.40
N LYS A 514 2.39 7.23 -40.69
CA LYS A 514 1.04 6.77 -40.95
C LYS A 514 0.26 6.67 -39.64
N PRO A 515 -0.97 7.23 -39.55
CA PRO A 515 -1.81 7.12 -38.35
C PRO A 515 -2.32 5.67 -38.19
N GLU A 516 -1.64 4.88 -37.40
CA GLU A 516 -2.05 3.51 -37.08
C GLU A 516 -1.74 3.16 -35.63
N ASN A 517 -2.40 2.13 -35.11
CA ASN A 517 -2.06 1.59 -33.81
C ASN A 517 -1.16 0.36 -33.98
N PRO A 518 0.17 0.50 -33.81
CA PRO A 518 1.12 -0.59 -34.03
C PRO A 518 1.02 -1.72 -32.98
N PHE A 519 0.17 -1.56 -31.96
CA PHE A 519 -0.09 -2.53 -30.90
C PHE A 519 -1.49 -3.15 -31.01
N ALA A 520 -2.28 -2.85 -32.05
CA ALA A 520 -3.53 -3.54 -32.33
C ALA A 520 -3.21 -4.94 -32.87
N ASN A 521 -3.75 -5.99 -32.22
CA ASN A 521 -3.66 -7.35 -32.77
C ASN A 521 -4.33 -7.38 -34.17
N PRO A 522 -3.70 -7.90 -35.21
CA PRO A 522 -4.32 -8.01 -36.53
C PRO A 522 -5.35 -9.15 -36.64
N GLY A 523 -6.14 -9.40 -35.56
CA GLY A 523 -7.07 -10.52 -35.52
C GLY A 523 -8.17 -10.38 -34.45
N ARG A 524 -8.99 -9.31 -34.53
CA ARG A 524 -10.36 -9.25 -34.01
C ARG A 524 -11.17 -8.26 -34.80
#